data_dea19f2d9fb15e31ada4014458377242
#
_entry.id   dea19f2d9fb15e31ada4014458377242
#
_cell.length_a   1.000
_cell.length_b   1.000
_cell.length_c   1.000
_cell.angle_alpha   90.00
_cell.angle_beta   90.00
_cell.angle_gamma   90.00
#
_symmetry.space_group_name_H-M   'P 1'
#
loop_
_entity.id
_entity.type
_entity.pdbx_description
1 polymer ?
#
loop_
_entity_poly.entity_id
_entity_poly.type
_entity_poly.pdbx_seq_one_letter_code
_entity_poly.pdbx_strand_id
1 'polypeptide(L)'
;MTFALTILSPLQPVVATLLSPSSICSIYSLSATILIAFAWFAWRRKRRDRPVILRALARAIFSRRVLLHRSTFADLAYCVIGLTTLGAILGWAVVSTSWISDGVAAVLTRSLGSAPQWRAPDWALDAIRTVALFLAYELGFFVDHTLKHRVPALWELHKAHHSAEVLTPLVNFRVHPLDSLILANNLALFIGVIGGVAQYALGRKAVSFTLFDQNVLMLLYIYLTAQLQHSEIWIPFTGLWGRMFMSPAHHQLHHSANPAHFNCNMGASLAISDWLAGSLRMPSVEPPGLAFGVSGHRHDPHGVMGLVIDPAINALRALSDVRRRAPNPLRWATLACPPPILRSDRLVASCAALPNLFSTMIVF
;
A
#
# COMPACT_ATOMS: atom_id res chain seq x y z
N MET A 1 -40.59 9.42 -8.08
CA MET A 1 -39.40 8.63 -8.40
C MET A 1 -38.14 9.51 -8.58
N THR A 2 -38.20 10.66 -9.21
CA THR A 2 -37.08 11.61 -9.39
C THR A 2 -36.48 12.13 -8.08
N PHE A 3 -37.30 12.47 -7.07
CA PHE A 3 -36.85 13.02 -5.79
C PHE A 3 -36.04 12.01 -4.96
N ALA A 4 -36.41 10.73 -5.00
CA ALA A 4 -35.67 9.65 -4.32
C ALA A 4 -34.29 9.38 -4.99
N LEU A 5 -34.19 9.53 -6.30
CA LEU A 5 -32.93 9.39 -7.05
C LEU A 5 -31.95 10.51 -6.74
N THR A 6 -32.45 11.74 -6.51
CA THR A 6 -31.61 12.90 -6.15
C THR A 6 -31.06 12.78 -4.72
N ILE A 7 -31.81 12.22 -3.77
CA ILE A 7 -31.35 12.01 -2.39
C ILE A 7 -30.30 10.89 -2.32
N LEU A 8 -30.36 9.89 -3.21
CA LEU A 8 -29.42 8.77 -3.24
C LEU A 8 -28.16 9.04 -4.09
N SER A 9 -28.13 10.13 -4.87
CA SER A 9 -26.99 10.46 -5.74
C SER A 9 -25.63 10.58 -5.02
N PRO A 10 -25.54 11.14 -3.79
CA PRO A 10 -24.27 11.19 -3.05
C PRO A 10 -23.75 9.81 -2.63
N LEU A 11 -24.62 8.81 -2.50
CA LEU A 11 -24.24 7.44 -2.11
C LEU A 11 -23.86 6.56 -3.32
N GLN A 12 -24.10 7.03 -4.53
CA GLN A 12 -23.79 6.27 -5.75
C GLN A 12 -22.33 5.83 -5.83
N PRO A 13 -21.30 6.66 -5.52
CA PRO A 13 -19.91 6.21 -5.52
C PRO A 13 -19.62 5.13 -4.48
N VAL A 14 -20.27 5.20 -3.31
CA VAL A 14 -20.14 4.17 -2.28
C VAL A 14 -20.71 2.84 -2.76
N VAL A 15 -21.92 2.86 -3.31
CA VAL A 15 -22.57 1.67 -3.87
C VAL A 15 -21.75 1.10 -5.03
N ALA A 16 -21.27 1.93 -5.94
CA ALA A 16 -20.42 1.52 -7.05
C ALA A 16 -19.13 0.84 -6.55
N THR A 17 -18.47 1.40 -5.54
CA THR A 17 -17.26 0.81 -4.93
C THR A 17 -17.55 -0.54 -4.29
N LEU A 18 -18.66 -0.66 -3.56
CA LEU A 18 -19.04 -1.93 -2.91
C LEU A 18 -19.44 -3.02 -3.90
N LEU A 19 -19.99 -2.67 -5.05
CA LEU A 19 -20.44 -3.62 -6.07
C LEU A 19 -19.40 -3.87 -7.17
N SER A 20 -18.35 -3.06 -7.28
CA SER A 20 -17.30 -3.26 -8.28
C SER A 20 -16.35 -4.39 -7.88
N PRO A 21 -16.24 -5.49 -8.64
CA PRO A 21 -15.31 -6.58 -8.32
C PRO A 21 -13.83 -6.13 -8.29
N SER A 22 -13.48 -5.07 -8.99
CA SER A 22 -12.11 -4.51 -8.99
C SER A 22 -11.79 -3.65 -7.77
N SER A 23 -12.81 -3.30 -6.97
CA SER A 23 -12.60 -2.51 -5.77
C SER A 23 -12.04 -3.34 -4.62
N ILE A 24 -11.06 -2.77 -3.92
CA ILE A 24 -10.51 -3.37 -2.69
C ILE A 24 -11.59 -3.59 -1.61
N CYS A 25 -12.60 -2.73 -1.52
CA CYS A 25 -13.70 -2.85 -0.55
C CYS A 25 -15.00 -3.38 -1.15
N SER A 26 -14.94 -4.10 -2.26
CA SER A 26 -16.12 -4.76 -2.80
C SER A 26 -16.63 -5.87 -1.88
N ILE A 27 -17.93 -6.15 -1.99
CA ILE A 27 -18.53 -7.31 -1.30
C ILE A 27 -17.83 -8.62 -1.70
N TYR A 28 -17.26 -8.70 -2.91
CA TYR A 28 -16.52 -9.84 -3.41
C TYR A 28 -15.17 -9.99 -2.72
N SER A 29 -14.36 -8.92 -2.64
CA SER A 29 -13.06 -8.95 -1.97
C SER A 29 -13.20 -9.15 -0.46
N LEU A 30 -14.21 -8.53 0.18
CA LEU A 30 -14.53 -8.75 1.60
C LEU A 30 -14.98 -10.19 1.86
N SER A 31 -15.80 -10.78 0.97
CA SER A 31 -16.21 -12.17 1.08
C SER A 31 -15.01 -13.14 0.95
N ALA A 32 -14.12 -12.90 -0.01
CA ALA A 32 -12.89 -13.67 -0.15
C ALA A 32 -12.02 -13.57 1.12
N THR A 33 -11.85 -12.36 1.67
CA THR A 33 -11.14 -12.12 2.93
C THR A 33 -11.71 -12.93 4.09
N ILE A 34 -13.04 -12.92 4.25
CA ILE A 34 -13.75 -13.71 5.29
C ILE A 34 -13.51 -15.20 5.08
N LEU A 35 -13.63 -15.71 3.86
CA LEU A 35 -13.39 -17.12 3.53
C LEU A 35 -11.94 -17.54 3.84
N ILE A 36 -10.96 -16.73 3.46
CA ILE A 36 -9.54 -16.99 3.75
C ILE A 36 -9.31 -16.99 5.28
N ALA A 37 -9.88 -16.02 6.01
CA ALA A 37 -9.78 -15.94 7.45
C ALA A 37 -10.39 -17.17 8.13
N PHE A 38 -11.58 -17.63 7.70
CA PHE A 38 -12.22 -18.85 8.19
C PHE A 38 -11.34 -20.08 7.91
N ALA A 39 -10.85 -20.22 6.69
CA ALA A 39 -9.98 -21.34 6.29
C ALA A 39 -8.69 -21.36 7.13
N TRP A 40 -8.05 -20.20 7.33
CA TRP A 40 -6.85 -20.06 8.15
C TRP A 40 -7.08 -20.46 9.61
N PHE A 41 -8.12 -19.92 10.26
CA PHE A 41 -8.44 -20.28 11.64
C PHE A 41 -8.84 -21.74 11.78
N ALA A 42 -9.63 -22.30 10.85
CA ALA A 42 -9.99 -23.70 10.83
C ALA A 42 -8.75 -24.60 10.74
N TRP A 43 -7.85 -24.28 9.81
CA TRP A 43 -6.57 -24.97 9.65
C TRP A 43 -5.71 -24.88 10.92
N ARG A 44 -5.54 -23.70 11.52
CA ARG A 44 -4.79 -23.54 12.78
C ARG A 44 -5.39 -24.34 13.93
N ARG A 45 -6.71 -24.37 14.06
CA ARG A 45 -7.38 -25.18 15.09
C ARG A 45 -7.11 -26.68 14.88
N LYS A 46 -7.26 -27.16 13.64
CA LYS A 46 -6.98 -28.56 13.27
C LYS A 46 -5.52 -28.94 13.55
N ARG A 47 -4.57 -28.05 13.25
CA ARG A 47 -3.14 -28.27 13.54
C ARG A 47 -2.81 -28.34 15.03
N ARG A 48 -3.68 -27.84 15.90
CA ARG A 48 -3.57 -27.87 17.35
C ARG A 48 -4.52 -28.88 18.02
N ASP A 49 -5.03 -29.82 17.25
CA ASP A 49 -6.00 -30.83 17.68
C ASP A 49 -7.22 -30.28 18.41
N ARG A 50 -7.65 -29.06 17.99
CA ARG A 50 -8.83 -28.39 18.53
C ARG A 50 -10.01 -28.49 17.55
N PRO A 51 -11.25 -28.70 18.05
CA PRO A 51 -12.42 -28.79 17.19
C PRO A 51 -12.65 -27.46 16.45
N VAL A 52 -13.06 -27.56 15.19
CA VAL A 52 -13.46 -26.40 14.37
C VAL A 52 -14.87 -26.01 14.75
N ILE A 53 -15.00 -24.90 15.50
CA ILE A 53 -16.28 -24.39 15.98
C ILE A 53 -16.58 -23.08 15.26
N LEU A 54 -17.61 -23.07 14.41
CA LEU A 54 -17.99 -21.92 13.58
C LEU A 54 -18.20 -20.63 14.41
N ARG A 55 -18.88 -20.76 15.56
CA ARG A 55 -19.12 -19.62 16.48
C ARG A 55 -17.81 -19.02 17.03
N ALA A 56 -16.79 -19.85 17.27
CA ALA A 56 -15.48 -19.36 17.73
C ALA A 56 -14.72 -18.67 16.59
N LEU A 57 -14.80 -19.19 15.35
CA LEU A 57 -14.22 -18.55 14.17
C LEU A 57 -14.89 -17.20 13.89
N ALA A 58 -16.22 -17.15 13.90
CA ALA A 58 -16.97 -15.92 13.72
C ALA A 58 -16.60 -14.85 14.77
N ARG A 59 -16.46 -15.23 16.05
CA ARG A 59 -16.02 -14.30 17.10
C ARG A 59 -14.59 -13.79 16.91
N ALA A 60 -13.70 -14.61 16.34
CA ALA A 60 -12.32 -14.21 16.06
C ALA A 60 -12.25 -13.20 14.91
N ILE A 61 -13.09 -13.36 13.87
CA ILE A 61 -13.14 -12.46 12.72
C ILE A 61 -13.93 -11.19 13.04
N PHE A 62 -15.09 -11.35 13.67
CA PHE A 62 -16.02 -10.26 14.01
C PHE A 62 -15.92 -9.89 15.50
N SER A 63 -14.73 -9.53 15.95
CA SER A 63 -14.50 -9.13 17.33
C SER A 63 -15.24 -7.83 17.64
N ARG A 64 -16.14 -7.86 18.65
CA ARG A 64 -16.84 -6.66 19.10
C ARG A 64 -15.87 -5.57 19.57
N ARG A 65 -14.74 -5.96 20.18
CA ARG A 65 -13.68 -5.03 20.58
C ARG A 65 -13.17 -4.20 19.41
N VAL A 66 -13.03 -4.82 18.23
CA VAL A 66 -12.54 -4.16 17.01
C VAL A 66 -13.66 -3.40 16.32
N LEU A 67 -14.81 -4.06 16.08
CA LEU A 67 -15.90 -3.47 15.30
C LEU A 67 -16.57 -2.27 15.99
N LEU A 68 -16.62 -2.26 17.32
CA LEU A 68 -17.22 -1.17 18.11
C LEU A 68 -16.18 -0.19 18.66
N HIS A 69 -14.93 -0.28 18.17
CA HIS A 69 -13.88 0.66 18.58
C HIS A 69 -14.08 2.02 17.91
N ARG A 70 -13.80 3.11 18.64
CA ARG A 70 -13.89 4.49 18.13
C ARG A 70 -13.06 4.72 16.86
N SER A 71 -11.90 4.05 16.74
CA SER A 71 -11.07 4.07 15.54
C SER A 71 -11.82 3.53 14.32
N THR A 72 -12.57 2.43 14.46
CA THR A 72 -13.34 1.82 13.36
C THR A 72 -14.48 2.74 12.88
N PHE A 73 -15.13 3.46 13.80
CA PHE A 73 -16.14 4.46 13.40
C PHE A 73 -15.52 5.64 12.66
N ALA A 74 -14.33 6.08 13.07
CA ALA A 74 -13.57 7.10 12.34
C ALA A 74 -13.19 6.63 10.95
N ASP A 75 -12.73 5.37 10.79
CA ASP A 75 -12.39 4.77 9.51
C ASP A 75 -13.60 4.69 8.58
N LEU A 76 -14.78 4.33 9.12
CA LEU A 76 -16.03 4.30 8.36
C LEU A 76 -16.43 5.71 7.87
N ALA A 77 -16.35 6.71 8.75
CA ALA A 77 -16.63 8.09 8.37
C ALA A 77 -15.65 8.58 7.27
N TYR A 78 -14.36 8.25 7.40
CA TYR A 78 -13.34 8.58 6.41
C TYR A 78 -13.59 7.90 5.07
N CYS A 79 -13.98 6.62 5.08
CA CYS A 79 -14.37 5.88 3.88
C CYS A 79 -15.52 6.57 3.14
N VAL A 80 -16.60 6.92 3.85
CA VAL A 80 -17.76 7.58 3.24
C VAL A 80 -17.38 8.96 2.68
N ILE A 81 -16.69 9.80 3.44
CA ILE A 81 -16.24 11.12 3.00
C ILE A 81 -15.27 11.01 1.82
N GLY A 82 -14.32 10.08 1.88
CA GLY A 82 -13.36 9.83 0.80
C GLY A 82 -14.03 9.46 -0.51
N LEU A 83 -14.99 8.54 -0.46
CA LEU A 83 -15.70 8.06 -1.65
C LEU A 83 -16.70 9.08 -2.22
N THR A 84 -17.32 9.91 -1.37
CA THR A 84 -18.37 10.84 -1.83
C THR A 84 -17.84 12.22 -2.20
N THR A 85 -16.85 12.71 -1.48
CA THR A 85 -16.46 14.13 -1.55
C THR A 85 -15.04 14.31 -2.09
N LEU A 86 -14.07 13.60 -1.51
CA LEU A 86 -12.67 13.84 -1.83
C LEU A 86 -12.28 13.36 -3.22
N GLY A 87 -12.86 12.25 -3.69
CA GLY A 87 -12.67 11.75 -5.05
C GLY A 87 -13.12 12.77 -6.10
N ALA A 88 -14.26 13.42 -5.87
CA ALA A 88 -14.78 14.46 -6.77
C ALA A 88 -13.93 15.74 -6.74
N ILE A 89 -13.41 16.14 -5.57
CA ILE A 89 -12.64 17.37 -5.40
C ILE A 89 -11.21 17.22 -5.93
N LEU A 90 -10.55 16.08 -5.73
CA LEU A 90 -9.13 15.89 -6.02
C LEU A 90 -8.85 15.08 -7.28
N GLY A 91 -9.85 14.37 -7.81
CA GLY A 91 -9.67 13.48 -8.98
C GLY A 91 -9.14 14.18 -10.22
N TRP A 92 -9.48 15.47 -10.42
CA TRP A 92 -8.97 16.29 -11.53
C TRP A 92 -7.48 16.62 -11.42
N ALA A 93 -6.89 16.54 -10.22
CA ALA A 93 -5.48 16.84 -9.98
C ALA A 93 -4.57 15.61 -10.15
N VAL A 94 -5.13 14.46 -10.60
CA VAL A 94 -4.35 13.26 -10.91
C VAL A 94 -3.96 13.28 -12.38
N VAL A 95 -2.65 13.16 -12.63
CA VAL A 95 -2.09 13.11 -13.99
C VAL A 95 -2.50 11.82 -14.68
N SER A 96 -2.90 11.92 -15.95
CA SER A 96 -3.30 10.75 -16.75
C SER A 96 -2.11 9.83 -17.01
N THR A 97 -2.22 8.59 -16.58
CA THR A 97 -1.25 7.51 -16.82
C THR A 97 -1.07 7.27 -18.33
N SER A 98 -2.15 7.32 -19.12
CA SER A 98 -2.10 7.14 -20.58
C SER A 98 -1.36 8.29 -21.25
N TRP A 99 -1.55 9.53 -20.80
CA TRP A 99 -0.82 10.68 -21.32
C TRP A 99 0.69 10.55 -21.13
N ILE A 100 1.13 10.13 -19.94
CA ILE A 100 2.55 9.85 -19.67
C ILE A 100 3.06 8.72 -20.56
N SER A 101 2.30 7.62 -20.68
CA SER A 101 2.67 6.46 -21.47
C SER A 101 2.83 6.79 -22.94
N ASP A 102 1.87 7.51 -23.53
CA ASP A 102 1.92 7.94 -24.93
C ASP A 102 3.09 8.92 -25.17
N GLY A 103 3.36 9.82 -24.22
CA GLY A 103 4.48 10.74 -24.25
C GLY A 103 5.83 10.01 -24.25
N VAL A 104 6.04 9.05 -23.35
CA VAL A 104 7.25 8.24 -23.28
C VAL A 104 7.43 7.42 -24.56
N ALA A 105 6.39 6.75 -25.05
CA ALA A 105 6.45 5.98 -26.28
C ALA A 105 6.81 6.86 -27.49
N ALA A 106 6.24 8.07 -27.57
CA ALA A 106 6.57 9.05 -28.63
C ALA A 106 8.02 9.52 -28.55
N VAL A 107 8.55 9.80 -27.36
CA VAL A 107 9.97 10.17 -27.17
C VAL A 107 10.87 9.04 -27.62
N LEU A 108 10.62 7.79 -27.20
CA LEU A 108 11.41 6.64 -27.59
C LEU A 108 11.37 6.41 -29.11
N THR A 109 10.20 6.54 -29.73
CA THR A 109 10.05 6.41 -31.20
C THR A 109 10.86 7.49 -31.96
N ARG A 110 10.86 8.73 -31.47
CA ARG A 110 11.65 9.81 -32.06
C ARG A 110 13.15 9.62 -31.90
N SER A 111 13.58 9.09 -30.75
CA SER A 111 15.00 8.97 -30.40
C SER A 111 15.65 7.69 -30.93
N LEU A 112 14.90 6.58 -30.97
CA LEU A 112 15.42 5.24 -31.29
C LEU A 112 14.86 4.69 -32.62
N GLY A 113 13.93 5.42 -33.26
CA GLY A 113 13.28 4.98 -34.50
C GLY A 113 12.08 4.08 -34.28
N SER A 114 11.71 3.30 -35.29
CA SER A 114 10.54 2.41 -35.22
C SER A 114 10.68 1.32 -34.19
N ALA A 115 9.55 0.95 -33.59
CA ALA A 115 9.47 -0.09 -32.58
C ALA A 115 10.01 -1.45 -33.07
N PRO A 116 10.64 -2.25 -32.21
CA PRO A 116 11.07 -3.60 -32.54
C PRO A 116 9.92 -4.47 -33.05
N GLN A 117 10.21 -5.34 -34.04
CA GLN A 117 9.27 -6.33 -34.55
C GLN A 117 9.54 -7.67 -33.87
N TRP A 118 8.59 -8.13 -33.06
CA TRP A 118 8.72 -9.39 -32.34
C TRP A 118 8.00 -10.53 -33.09
N ARG A 119 8.67 -11.67 -33.21
CA ARG A 119 8.06 -12.93 -33.70
C ARG A 119 7.52 -13.76 -32.54
N ALA A 120 6.97 -13.11 -31.51
CA ALA A 120 6.38 -13.77 -30.35
C ALA A 120 4.85 -13.75 -30.47
N PRO A 121 4.13 -14.78 -29.96
CA PRO A 121 2.67 -14.79 -29.95
C PRO A 121 2.14 -13.67 -29.04
N ASP A 122 0.99 -13.12 -29.41
CA ASP A 122 0.39 -11.97 -28.72
C ASP A 122 0.21 -12.17 -27.22
N TRP A 123 -0.24 -13.37 -26.81
CA TRP A 123 -0.40 -13.66 -25.39
C TRP A 123 0.90 -13.55 -24.57
N ALA A 124 2.06 -13.85 -25.18
CA ALA A 124 3.35 -13.73 -24.49
C ALA A 124 3.74 -12.26 -24.29
N LEU A 125 3.47 -11.41 -25.30
CA LEU A 125 3.69 -9.96 -25.20
C LEU A 125 2.73 -9.35 -24.16
N ASP A 126 1.48 -9.80 -24.12
CA ASP A 126 0.49 -9.36 -23.12
C ASP A 126 0.87 -9.80 -21.71
N ALA A 127 1.41 -11.03 -21.55
CA ALA A 127 1.93 -11.51 -20.26
C ALA A 127 3.09 -10.64 -19.76
N ILE A 128 4.08 -10.35 -20.63
CA ILE A 128 5.22 -9.48 -20.28
C ILE A 128 4.72 -8.11 -19.82
N ARG A 129 3.77 -7.52 -20.55
CA ARG A 129 3.19 -6.23 -20.20
C ARG A 129 2.42 -6.28 -18.89
N THR A 130 1.62 -7.33 -18.67
CA THR A 130 0.87 -7.53 -17.43
C THR A 130 1.81 -7.52 -16.22
N VAL A 131 2.91 -8.27 -16.30
CA VAL A 131 3.93 -8.32 -15.26
C VAL A 131 4.65 -6.97 -15.12
N ALA A 132 5.03 -6.33 -16.23
CA ALA A 132 5.74 -5.04 -16.20
C ALA A 132 4.91 -3.94 -15.52
N LEU A 133 3.61 -3.83 -15.84
CA LEU A 133 2.72 -2.85 -15.22
C LEU A 133 2.46 -3.15 -13.73
N PHE A 134 2.34 -4.43 -13.37
CA PHE A 134 2.24 -4.83 -11.98
C PHE A 134 3.51 -4.48 -11.19
N LEU A 135 4.69 -4.76 -11.72
CA LEU A 135 5.96 -4.39 -11.09
C LEU A 135 6.15 -2.86 -11.02
N ALA A 136 5.65 -2.12 -12.00
CA ALA A 136 5.63 -0.65 -11.96
C ALA A 136 4.79 -0.12 -10.80
N TYR A 137 3.60 -0.72 -10.58
CA TYR A 137 2.78 -0.43 -9.40
C TYR A 137 3.51 -0.74 -8.09
N GLU A 138 4.09 -1.94 -7.97
CA GLU A 138 4.81 -2.37 -6.76
C GLU A 138 5.99 -1.44 -6.44
N LEU A 139 6.78 -1.08 -7.46
CA LEU A 139 7.90 -0.15 -7.31
C LEU A 139 7.43 1.26 -6.94
N GLY A 140 6.41 1.78 -7.64
CA GLY A 140 5.83 3.09 -7.34
C GLY A 140 5.27 3.16 -5.93
N PHE A 141 4.54 2.13 -5.49
CA PHE A 141 4.03 2.04 -4.12
C PHE A 141 5.17 1.98 -3.09
N PHE A 142 6.17 1.13 -3.31
CA PHE A 142 7.32 1.00 -2.41
C PHE A 142 8.09 2.33 -2.25
N VAL A 143 8.33 3.03 -3.36
CA VAL A 143 9.03 4.34 -3.34
C VAL A 143 8.19 5.37 -2.60
N ASP A 144 6.91 5.53 -2.95
CA ASP A 144 5.99 6.45 -2.29
C ASP A 144 5.92 6.21 -0.79
N HIS A 145 5.68 4.96 -0.38
CA HIS A 145 5.53 4.57 1.01
C HIS A 145 6.82 4.77 1.81
N THR A 146 7.97 4.43 1.21
CA THR A 146 9.30 4.68 1.80
C THR A 146 9.54 6.17 2.01
N LEU A 147 9.19 7.02 1.04
CA LEU A 147 9.33 8.47 1.16
C LEU A 147 8.43 9.02 2.26
N LYS A 148 7.20 8.54 2.38
CA LYS A 148 6.24 8.94 3.43
C LYS A 148 6.76 8.60 4.83
N HIS A 149 7.49 7.51 4.98
CA HIS A 149 8.09 7.15 6.26
C HIS A 149 9.43 7.85 6.56
N ARG A 150 10.11 8.41 5.54
CA ARG A 150 11.43 9.01 5.70
C ARG A 150 11.43 10.53 5.62
N VAL A 151 10.49 11.13 4.91
CA VAL A 151 10.38 12.58 4.73
C VAL A 151 9.39 13.14 5.75
N PRO A 152 9.82 13.99 6.70
CA PRO A 152 8.99 14.47 7.81
C PRO A 152 7.65 15.07 7.37
N ALA A 153 7.64 15.88 6.30
CA ALA A 153 6.41 16.49 5.80
C ALA A 153 5.43 15.44 5.21
N LEU A 154 5.93 14.42 4.55
CA LEU A 154 5.11 13.32 4.03
C LEU A 154 4.62 12.40 5.15
N TRP A 155 5.46 12.16 6.16
CA TRP A 155 5.08 11.42 7.35
C TRP A 155 3.91 12.06 8.09
N GLU A 156 3.89 13.38 8.24
CA GLU A 156 2.78 14.05 8.93
C GLU A 156 1.44 13.81 8.22
N LEU A 157 1.41 13.69 6.88
CA LEU A 157 0.21 13.31 6.14
C LEU A 157 -0.11 11.82 6.31
N HIS A 158 0.91 10.95 6.20
CA HIS A 158 0.77 9.49 6.27
C HIS A 158 0.49 8.98 7.68
N LYS A 159 0.89 9.74 8.71
CA LYS A 159 0.62 9.48 10.12
C LYS A 159 -0.88 9.32 10.43
N ALA A 160 -1.78 9.95 9.64
CA ALA A 160 -3.21 9.73 9.76
C ALA A 160 -3.58 8.25 9.56
N HIS A 161 -2.93 7.57 8.60
CA HIS A 161 -3.08 6.15 8.33
C HIS A 161 -2.62 5.28 9.52
N HIS A 162 -1.44 5.59 10.07
CA HIS A 162 -0.87 4.88 11.23
C HIS A 162 -1.53 5.21 12.56
N SER A 163 -2.42 6.21 12.63
CA SER A 163 -3.13 6.57 13.86
C SER A 163 -4.28 5.63 14.22
N ALA A 164 -4.57 4.61 13.41
CA ALA A 164 -5.55 3.57 13.71
C ALA A 164 -5.09 2.74 14.93
N GLU A 165 -5.95 2.65 15.96
CA GLU A 165 -5.68 1.91 17.20
C GLU A 165 -6.11 0.44 17.14
N VAL A 166 -6.92 0.09 16.13
CA VAL A 166 -7.28 -1.28 15.75
C VAL A 166 -7.23 -1.39 14.23
N LEU A 167 -6.89 -2.57 13.72
CA LEU A 167 -6.82 -2.78 12.27
C LEU A 167 -8.11 -3.44 11.77
N THR A 168 -8.76 -2.77 10.83
CA THR A 168 -9.89 -3.28 10.04
C THR A 168 -9.64 -2.99 8.56
N PRO A 169 -10.30 -3.70 7.64
CA PRO A 169 -10.22 -3.38 6.21
C PRO A 169 -10.53 -1.90 5.88
N LEU A 170 -11.27 -1.20 6.72
CA LEU A 170 -11.59 0.22 6.55
C LEU A 170 -10.37 1.14 6.72
N VAL A 171 -9.30 0.69 7.40
CA VAL A 171 -8.05 1.45 7.53
C VAL A 171 -7.42 1.78 6.17
N ASN A 172 -7.70 0.98 5.11
CA ASN A 172 -7.31 1.32 3.74
C ASN A 172 -7.83 2.70 3.29
N PHE A 173 -8.93 3.19 3.86
CA PHE A 173 -9.49 4.52 3.57
C PHE A 173 -9.04 5.61 4.54
N ARG A 174 -8.41 5.24 5.65
CA ARG A 174 -7.88 6.20 6.61
C ARG A 174 -6.59 6.83 6.08
N VAL A 175 -6.69 7.58 5.00
CA VAL A 175 -5.56 8.21 4.30
C VAL A 175 -5.87 9.69 4.11
N HIS A 176 -4.92 10.56 4.50
CA HIS A 176 -5.10 12.00 4.32
C HIS A 176 -5.29 12.33 2.82
N PRO A 177 -6.20 13.27 2.44
CA PRO A 177 -6.48 13.58 1.04
C PRO A 177 -5.24 13.91 0.20
N LEU A 178 -4.33 14.72 0.74
CA LEU A 178 -3.07 15.04 0.06
C LEU A 178 -2.14 13.84 -0.05
N ASP A 179 -2.15 12.94 0.91
CA ASP A 179 -1.41 11.67 0.86
C ASP A 179 -1.90 10.79 -0.28
N SER A 180 -3.23 10.65 -0.42
CA SER A 180 -3.86 9.92 -1.54
C SER A 180 -3.52 10.54 -2.89
N LEU A 181 -3.52 11.88 -2.98
CA LEU A 181 -3.17 12.60 -4.21
C LEU A 181 -1.71 12.38 -4.61
N ILE A 182 -0.79 12.40 -3.65
CA ILE A 182 0.64 12.12 -3.87
C ILE A 182 0.81 10.69 -4.38
N LEU A 183 0.19 9.72 -3.71
CA LEU A 183 0.24 8.31 -4.13
C LEU A 183 -0.30 8.13 -5.55
N ALA A 184 -1.47 8.70 -5.86
CA ALA A 184 -2.10 8.56 -7.17
C ALA A 184 -1.21 9.11 -8.29
N ASN A 185 -0.59 10.28 -8.10
CA ASN A 185 0.31 10.87 -9.10
C ASN A 185 1.63 10.10 -9.21
N ASN A 186 2.17 9.61 -8.11
CA ASN A 186 3.36 8.77 -8.13
C ASN A 186 3.11 7.46 -8.86
N LEU A 187 2.00 6.78 -8.59
CA LEU A 187 1.62 5.57 -9.33
C LEU A 187 1.37 5.87 -10.82
N ALA A 188 0.70 6.97 -11.15
CA ALA A 188 0.51 7.40 -12.55
C ALA A 188 1.84 7.59 -13.27
N LEU A 189 2.84 8.16 -12.59
CA LEU A 189 4.20 8.33 -13.13
C LEU A 189 4.87 6.99 -13.39
N PHE A 190 4.97 6.11 -12.39
CA PHE A 190 5.66 4.82 -12.54
C PHE A 190 4.98 3.92 -13.57
N ILE A 191 3.65 3.76 -13.49
CA ILE A 191 2.87 2.94 -14.42
C ILE A 191 2.91 3.56 -15.82
N GLY A 192 2.81 4.89 -15.93
CA GLY A 192 2.86 5.60 -17.21
C GLY A 192 4.22 5.47 -17.89
N VAL A 193 5.33 5.66 -17.17
CA VAL A 193 6.69 5.52 -17.73
C VAL A 193 6.94 4.09 -18.19
N ILE A 194 6.71 3.10 -17.34
CA ILE A 194 6.92 1.69 -17.70
C ILE A 194 5.91 1.25 -18.79
N GLY A 195 4.68 1.77 -18.73
CA GLY A 195 3.67 1.55 -19.78
C GLY A 195 4.11 2.06 -21.13
N GLY A 196 4.70 3.26 -21.19
CA GLY A 196 5.24 3.84 -22.44
C GLY A 196 6.46 3.10 -22.96
N VAL A 197 7.37 2.68 -22.07
CA VAL A 197 8.50 1.79 -22.44
C VAL A 197 7.98 0.47 -23.00
N ALA A 198 7.00 -0.16 -22.33
CA ALA A 198 6.41 -1.41 -22.79
C ALA A 198 5.65 -1.22 -24.12
N GLN A 199 4.94 -0.10 -24.31
CA GLN A 199 4.27 0.23 -25.57
C GLN A 199 5.25 0.32 -26.74
N TYR A 200 6.38 1.02 -26.55
CA TYR A 200 7.43 1.11 -27.55
C TYR A 200 8.11 -0.24 -27.77
N ALA A 201 8.59 -0.88 -26.68
CA ALA A 201 9.39 -2.10 -26.77
C ALA A 201 8.60 -3.30 -27.36
N LEU A 202 7.29 -3.38 -27.08
CA LEU A 202 6.43 -4.46 -27.59
C LEU A 202 5.76 -4.11 -28.94
N GLY A 203 5.98 -2.89 -29.45
CA GLY A 203 5.53 -2.45 -30.77
C GLY A 203 4.01 -2.28 -30.94
N ARG A 204 3.27 -2.20 -29.82
CA ARG A 204 1.80 -2.05 -29.85
C ARG A 204 1.24 -1.38 -28.61
N LYS A 205 0.07 -0.76 -28.76
CA LYS A 205 -0.69 -0.24 -27.61
C LYS A 205 -1.00 -1.37 -26.61
N ALA A 206 -0.88 -0.98 -25.35
CA ALA A 206 -0.94 -1.88 -24.24
C ALA A 206 -2.28 -2.63 -24.13
N VAL A 207 -2.27 -3.91 -24.37
CA VAL A 207 -3.26 -4.82 -23.80
C VAL A 207 -2.53 -5.58 -22.69
N SER A 208 -3.00 -5.53 -21.47
CA SER A 208 -2.57 -6.40 -20.37
C SER A 208 -3.68 -7.39 -20.07
N PHE A 209 -3.37 -8.51 -19.49
CA PHE A 209 -4.41 -9.40 -18.98
C PHE A 209 -5.16 -8.69 -17.86
N THR A 210 -6.41 -8.36 -18.12
CA THR A 210 -7.29 -7.71 -17.17
C THR A 210 -8.51 -8.57 -16.90
N LEU A 211 -9.02 -8.44 -15.69
CA LEU A 211 -10.31 -8.96 -15.29
C LEU A 211 -11.01 -7.86 -14.51
N PHE A 212 -12.24 -7.53 -14.88
CA PHE A 212 -12.99 -6.38 -14.33
C PHE A 212 -12.19 -5.06 -14.45
N ASP A 213 -11.53 -4.84 -15.60
CA ASP A 213 -10.68 -3.69 -15.91
C ASP A 213 -9.45 -3.50 -14.99
N GLN A 214 -9.13 -4.50 -14.20
CA GLN A 214 -7.92 -4.52 -13.36
C GLN A 214 -6.91 -5.54 -13.89
N ASN A 215 -5.63 -5.19 -13.77
CA ASN A 215 -4.53 -6.13 -13.97
C ASN A 215 -4.75 -7.38 -13.10
N VAL A 216 -4.68 -8.57 -13.70
CA VAL A 216 -5.00 -9.84 -13.00
C VAL A 216 -4.12 -10.09 -11.78
N LEU A 217 -2.83 -9.68 -11.79
CA LEU A 217 -1.94 -9.82 -10.65
C LEU A 217 -2.33 -8.87 -9.50
N MET A 218 -2.79 -7.67 -9.84
CA MET A 218 -3.32 -6.71 -8.87
C MET A 218 -4.63 -7.22 -8.26
N LEU A 219 -5.48 -7.83 -9.08
CA LEU A 219 -6.72 -8.43 -8.59
C LEU A 219 -6.44 -9.59 -7.62
N LEU A 220 -5.44 -10.44 -7.92
CA LEU A 220 -5.00 -11.49 -6.98
C LEU A 220 -4.55 -10.90 -5.64
N TYR A 221 -3.77 -9.80 -5.64
CA TYR A 221 -3.40 -9.10 -4.42
C TYR A 221 -4.62 -8.62 -3.64
N ILE A 222 -5.56 -7.93 -4.32
CA ILE A 222 -6.79 -7.41 -3.70
C ILE A 222 -7.59 -8.51 -3.00
N TYR A 223 -7.73 -9.68 -3.64
CA TYR A 223 -8.56 -10.77 -3.13
C TYR A 223 -7.86 -11.66 -2.09
N LEU A 224 -6.53 -11.80 -2.16
CA LEU A 224 -5.82 -12.74 -1.30
C LEU A 224 -5.24 -12.10 -0.03
N THR A 225 -4.74 -10.86 -0.09
CA THR A 225 -3.96 -10.31 1.02
C THR A 225 -4.30 -8.88 1.41
N ALA A 226 -4.69 -8.01 0.48
CA ALA A 226 -4.78 -6.57 0.73
C ALA A 226 -5.69 -6.20 1.93
N GLN A 227 -6.85 -6.83 2.04
CA GLN A 227 -7.77 -6.59 3.15
C GLN A 227 -7.28 -7.19 4.47
N LEU A 228 -6.58 -8.33 4.39
CA LEU A 228 -6.04 -9.00 5.57
C LEU A 228 -4.83 -8.27 6.15
N GLN A 229 -4.12 -7.49 5.36
CA GLN A 229 -3.03 -6.64 5.82
C GLN A 229 -3.50 -5.64 6.89
N HIS A 230 -4.70 -5.09 6.71
CA HIS A 230 -5.36 -4.23 7.68
C HIS A 230 -6.43 -5.04 8.45
N SER A 231 -6.00 -6.05 9.17
CA SER A 231 -6.85 -6.84 10.07
C SER A 231 -6.04 -7.29 11.28
N GLU A 232 -6.69 -7.75 12.33
CA GLU A 232 -6.01 -8.39 13.48
C GLU A 232 -5.76 -9.90 13.26
N ILE A 233 -5.92 -10.40 12.02
CA ILE A 233 -5.76 -11.81 11.68
C ILE A 233 -4.30 -12.07 11.28
N TRP A 234 -3.55 -12.73 12.16
CA TRP A 234 -2.13 -13.00 11.95
C TRP A 234 -1.90 -14.16 10.99
N ILE A 235 -1.51 -13.83 9.76
CA ILE A 235 -1.13 -14.79 8.71
C ILE A 235 0.31 -14.49 8.29
N PRO A 236 1.31 -15.19 8.85
CA PRO A 236 2.70 -14.95 8.52
C PRO A 236 3.11 -15.76 7.28
N PHE A 237 3.87 -15.14 6.38
CA PHE A 237 4.70 -15.83 5.41
C PHE A 237 6.14 -15.82 5.93
N THR A 238 6.78 -17.00 5.96
CA THR A 238 8.13 -17.17 6.48
C THR A 238 9.05 -17.79 5.42
N GLY A 239 10.35 -17.85 5.68
CA GLY A 239 11.32 -18.40 4.74
C GLY A 239 11.35 -17.64 3.40
N LEU A 240 11.47 -18.36 2.29
CA LEU A 240 11.51 -17.76 0.96
C LEU A 240 10.21 -17.03 0.58
N TRP A 241 9.06 -17.60 0.93
CA TRP A 241 7.75 -16.98 0.66
C TRP A 241 7.61 -15.61 1.33
N GLY A 242 8.09 -15.49 2.59
CA GLY A 242 8.07 -14.22 3.31
C GLY A 242 9.08 -13.19 2.78
N ARG A 243 10.12 -13.63 2.03
CA ARG A 243 11.04 -12.71 1.34
C ARG A 243 10.49 -12.22 0.01
N MET A 244 9.61 -12.99 -0.61
CA MET A 244 9.02 -12.64 -1.91
C MET A 244 7.71 -11.89 -1.78
N PHE A 245 6.84 -12.28 -0.85
CA PHE A 245 5.48 -11.77 -0.77
C PHE A 245 5.20 -11.13 0.59
N MET A 246 4.52 -10.00 0.55
CA MET A 246 4.05 -9.28 1.72
C MET A 246 2.82 -9.97 2.31
N SER A 247 3.00 -10.62 3.48
CA SER A 247 1.88 -11.25 4.19
C SER A 247 1.09 -10.22 5.02
N PRO A 248 -0.13 -10.55 5.46
CA PRO A 248 -0.85 -9.76 6.46
C PRO A 248 0.00 -9.43 7.69
N ALA A 249 0.74 -10.41 8.22
CA ALA A 249 1.59 -10.23 9.39
C ALA A 249 2.78 -9.28 9.17
N HIS A 250 3.34 -9.20 7.95
CA HIS A 250 4.36 -8.20 7.62
C HIS A 250 3.81 -6.79 7.76
N HIS A 251 2.63 -6.54 7.21
CA HIS A 251 2.01 -5.22 7.23
C HIS A 251 1.50 -4.84 8.63
N GLN A 252 1.06 -5.80 9.43
CA GLN A 252 0.74 -5.56 10.84
C GLN A 252 1.98 -5.18 11.66
N LEU A 253 3.16 -5.75 11.37
CA LEU A 253 4.43 -5.27 11.96
C LEU A 253 4.71 -3.83 11.56
N HIS A 254 4.47 -3.47 10.29
CA HIS A 254 4.62 -2.11 9.77
C HIS A 254 3.74 -1.10 10.53
N HIS A 255 2.49 -1.46 10.84
CA HIS A 255 1.56 -0.63 11.64
C HIS A 255 1.83 -0.62 13.15
N SER A 256 2.76 -1.44 13.63
CA SER A 256 3.03 -1.58 15.06
C SER A 256 3.55 -0.27 15.68
N ALA A 257 3.02 0.08 16.84
CA ALA A 257 3.51 1.19 17.66
C ALA A 257 4.88 0.93 18.31
N ASN A 258 5.45 -0.28 18.18
CA ASN A 258 6.77 -0.62 18.71
C ASN A 258 7.87 0.04 17.86
N PRO A 259 8.74 0.90 18.45
CA PRO A 259 9.82 1.55 17.70
C PRO A 259 10.77 0.58 16.96
N ALA A 260 10.93 -0.65 17.45
CA ALA A 260 11.72 -1.67 16.76
C ALA A 260 11.14 -2.12 15.41
N HIS A 261 9.90 -1.78 15.12
CA HIS A 261 9.20 -2.09 13.87
C HIS A 261 9.06 -0.89 12.92
N PHE A 262 9.57 0.29 13.31
CA PHE A 262 9.44 1.48 12.48
C PHE A 262 10.26 1.35 11.19
N ASN A 263 9.76 1.94 10.11
CA ASN A 263 10.40 1.98 8.80
C ASN A 263 10.72 0.59 8.21
N CYS A 264 9.86 -0.40 8.41
CA CYS A 264 9.98 -1.73 7.81
C CYS A 264 8.76 -2.10 6.99
N ASN A 265 8.90 -3.05 6.07
CA ASN A 265 7.81 -3.68 5.29
C ASN A 265 6.97 -2.65 4.52
N MET A 266 7.63 -1.88 3.64
CA MET A 266 7.02 -0.78 2.86
C MET A 266 6.29 -1.25 1.60
N GLY A 267 6.50 -2.50 1.14
CA GLY A 267 5.89 -3.05 -0.06
C GLY A 267 4.38 -3.23 0.05
N ALA A 268 3.68 -3.28 -1.09
CA ALA A 268 2.25 -3.56 -1.16
C ALA A 268 1.97 -5.07 -1.11
N SER A 269 2.25 -5.80 -2.19
CA SER A 269 2.07 -7.25 -2.29
C SER A 269 3.39 -8.02 -2.34
N LEU A 270 4.48 -7.38 -2.79
CA LEU A 270 5.81 -7.96 -2.88
C LEU A 270 6.70 -7.45 -1.74
N ALA A 271 7.35 -8.38 -1.04
CA ALA A 271 8.34 -8.10 0.00
C ALA A 271 9.77 -7.99 -0.56
N ILE A 272 9.96 -8.32 -1.84
CA ILE A 272 11.27 -8.35 -2.47
C ILE A 272 11.93 -6.97 -2.50
N SER A 273 11.16 -5.89 -2.65
CA SER A 273 11.67 -4.52 -2.61
C SER A 273 12.24 -4.19 -1.23
N ASP A 274 11.54 -4.58 -0.16
CA ASP A 274 12.01 -4.44 1.22
C ASP A 274 13.24 -5.30 1.48
N TRP A 275 13.27 -6.52 0.97
CA TRP A 275 14.42 -7.40 1.09
C TRP A 275 15.67 -6.79 0.44
N LEU A 276 15.54 -6.29 -0.78
CA LEU A 276 16.64 -5.63 -1.50
C LEU A 276 17.08 -4.32 -0.84
N ALA A 277 16.15 -3.55 -0.30
CA ALA A 277 16.43 -2.28 0.39
C ALA A 277 16.87 -2.45 1.86
N GLY A 278 16.86 -3.67 2.41
CA GLY A 278 17.22 -3.93 3.80
C GLY A 278 16.16 -3.49 4.83
N SER A 279 14.93 -3.19 4.39
CA SER A 279 13.80 -2.80 5.24
C SER A 279 12.86 -3.97 5.57
N LEU A 280 13.13 -5.19 5.05
CA LEU A 280 12.31 -6.35 5.33
C LEU A 280 12.45 -6.81 6.78
N ARG A 281 11.34 -6.88 7.50
CA ARG A 281 11.23 -7.50 8.80
C ARG A 281 10.31 -8.72 8.75
N MET A 282 10.89 -9.89 8.93
CA MET A 282 10.16 -11.16 8.88
C MET A 282 9.23 -11.32 10.08
N PRO A 283 7.97 -11.69 9.89
CA PRO A 283 7.06 -11.99 10.99
C PRO A 283 7.41 -13.33 11.65
N SER A 284 7.16 -13.40 12.95
CA SER A 284 7.17 -14.66 13.69
C SER A 284 5.97 -15.55 13.32
N VAL A 285 6.07 -16.86 13.54
CA VAL A 285 4.97 -17.79 13.28
C VAL A 285 3.77 -17.48 14.18
N GLU A 286 4.01 -17.21 15.46
CA GLU A 286 2.98 -16.77 16.40
C GLU A 286 2.92 -15.25 16.49
N PRO A 287 1.72 -14.65 16.67
CA PRO A 287 1.60 -13.22 16.79
C PRO A 287 2.31 -12.70 18.02
N PRO A 288 3.21 -11.70 17.90
CA PRO A 288 3.64 -10.93 19.06
C PRO A 288 2.46 -10.07 19.56
N GLY A 289 2.47 -9.69 20.83
CA GLY A 289 1.50 -8.72 21.34
C GLY A 289 1.75 -7.36 20.69
N LEU A 290 0.97 -7.04 19.63
CA LEU A 290 1.07 -5.76 18.94
C LEU A 290 0.11 -4.74 19.53
N ALA A 291 0.59 -3.50 19.68
CA ALA A 291 -0.22 -2.31 19.85
C ALA A 291 -0.10 -1.48 18.58
N PHE A 292 -1.21 -0.82 18.22
CA PHE A 292 -1.30 0.05 17.05
C PHE A 292 -1.60 1.49 17.47
N GLY A 293 -1.48 2.42 16.53
CA GLY A 293 -1.66 3.84 16.76
C GLY A 293 -0.33 4.58 16.95
N VAL A 294 -0.37 5.89 16.82
CA VAL A 294 0.78 6.79 16.95
C VAL A 294 0.50 7.75 18.12
N SER A 295 1.52 8.01 18.91
CA SER A 295 1.46 9.00 20.00
C SER A 295 1.77 10.43 19.52
N GLY A 296 1.53 11.42 20.39
CA GLY A 296 1.93 12.81 20.11
C GLY A 296 0.93 13.58 19.23
N HIS A 297 -0.32 13.20 19.19
CA HIS A 297 -1.38 13.98 18.56
C HIS A 297 -1.73 15.21 19.38
N ARG A 298 -1.95 16.36 18.70
CA ARG A 298 -2.42 17.58 19.32
C ARG A 298 -3.91 17.53 19.63
N HIS A 299 -4.69 16.97 18.72
CA HIS A 299 -6.12 16.75 18.87
C HIS A 299 -6.46 15.26 18.77
N ASP A 300 -7.72 14.91 19.04
CA ASP A 300 -8.19 13.52 18.93
C ASP A 300 -7.85 12.94 17.54
N PRO A 301 -7.05 11.84 17.48
CA PRO A 301 -6.66 11.21 16.22
C PRO A 301 -7.82 10.54 15.46
N HIS A 302 -9.04 10.57 16.02
CA HIS A 302 -10.24 10.04 15.38
C HIS A 302 -11.22 11.14 14.95
N GLY A 303 -10.90 12.41 15.21
CA GLY A 303 -11.68 13.57 14.78
C GLY A 303 -11.11 14.24 13.53
N VAL A 304 -11.94 15.11 12.91
CA VAL A 304 -11.53 15.86 11.69
C VAL A 304 -10.27 16.68 11.92
N MET A 305 -10.11 17.30 13.11
CA MET A 305 -8.92 18.09 13.43
C MET A 305 -7.67 17.22 13.40
N GLY A 306 -7.67 16.07 14.10
CA GLY A 306 -6.51 15.18 14.17
C GLY A 306 -6.21 14.40 12.89
N LEU A 307 -7.24 14.14 12.05
CA LEU A 307 -7.08 13.35 10.82
C LEU A 307 -6.83 14.18 9.57
N VAL A 308 -7.29 15.44 9.52
CA VAL A 308 -7.22 16.27 8.30
C VAL A 308 -6.44 17.56 8.54
N ILE A 309 -6.78 18.31 9.58
CA ILE A 309 -6.24 19.67 9.75
C ILE A 309 -4.82 19.65 10.32
N ASP A 310 -4.60 18.91 11.42
CA ASP A 310 -3.28 18.81 12.05
C ASP A 310 -2.22 18.22 11.12
N PRO A 311 -2.47 17.12 10.36
CA PRO A 311 -1.51 16.58 9.42
C PRO A 311 -1.09 17.61 8.36
N ALA A 312 -2.03 18.35 7.78
CA ALA A 312 -1.74 19.37 6.77
C ALA A 312 -0.90 20.53 7.34
N ILE A 313 -1.29 21.05 8.52
CA ILE A 313 -0.54 22.12 9.18
C ILE A 313 0.88 21.66 9.56
N ASN A 314 1.01 20.45 10.12
CA ASN A 314 2.30 19.92 10.52
C ASN A 314 3.21 19.62 9.32
N ALA A 315 2.64 19.13 8.21
CA ALA A 315 3.39 18.96 6.96
C ALA A 315 3.96 20.29 6.45
N LEU A 316 3.15 21.37 6.46
CA LEU A 316 3.61 22.70 6.07
C LEU A 316 4.71 23.23 7.02
N ARG A 317 4.59 23.02 8.32
CA ARG A 317 5.62 23.37 9.31
C ARG A 317 6.91 22.61 9.06
N ALA A 318 6.83 21.28 8.83
CA ALA A 318 7.99 20.47 8.53
C ALA A 318 8.73 20.94 7.26
N LEU A 319 8.01 21.36 6.22
CA LEU A 319 8.59 21.97 5.02
C LEU A 319 9.28 23.31 5.32
N SER A 320 8.68 24.15 6.17
CA SER A 320 9.27 25.45 6.54
C SER A 320 10.54 25.27 7.37
N ASP A 321 10.59 24.29 8.26
CA ASP A 321 11.76 23.99 9.09
C ASP A 321 12.94 23.45 8.27
N VAL A 322 12.68 22.66 7.24
CA VAL A 322 13.70 22.22 6.28
C VAL A 322 14.33 23.41 5.59
N ARG A 323 13.53 24.39 5.12
CA ARG A 323 14.04 25.62 4.49
C ARG A 323 14.89 26.48 5.43
N ARG A 324 14.58 26.49 6.73
CA ARG A 324 15.33 27.25 7.75
C ARG A 324 16.63 26.58 8.18
N ARG A 325 16.74 25.26 8.06
CA ARG A 325 17.89 24.46 8.53
C ARG A 325 18.87 24.04 7.44
N ALA A 326 18.63 24.37 6.17
CA ALA A 326 19.64 24.14 5.13
C ALA A 326 20.83 25.10 5.32
N PRO A 327 22.11 24.63 5.47
CA PRO A 327 22.71 23.68 4.57
C PRO A 327 23.51 22.56 5.26
N ASN A 328 23.06 21.33 5.21
CA ASN A 328 23.96 20.18 5.20
C ASN A 328 23.28 18.98 4.52
N PRO A 329 23.56 18.72 3.25
CA PRO A 329 22.95 17.61 2.50
C PRO A 329 23.28 16.22 3.07
N LEU A 330 24.26 16.09 3.96
CA LEU A 330 24.71 14.81 4.51
C LEU A 330 23.91 14.34 5.75
N ARG A 331 23.04 15.14 6.32
CA ARG A 331 22.25 14.72 7.51
C ARG A 331 21.09 13.78 7.20
N TRP A 332 20.71 13.61 5.95
CA TRP A 332 19.64 12.69 5.53
C TRP A 332 20.06 11.23 5.48
N ALA A 333 21.38 10.97 5.43
CA ALA A 333 21.91 9.62 5.36
C ALA A 333 21.90 8.87 6.72
N THR A 334 21.74 9.55 7.84
CA THR A 334 21.85 8.99 9.19
C THR A 334 20.52 8.60 9.84
N LEU A 335 19.39 8.78 9.15
CA LEU A 335 18.10 8.21 9.56
C LEU A 335 17.92 6.76 9.08
N ALA A 336 19.04 6.08 8.86
CA ALA A 336 19.05 4.65 8.61
C ALA A 336 18.46 3.89 9.80
N CYS A 337 17.73 2.83 9.51
CA CYS A 337 17.28 1.80 10.44
C CYS A 337 18.28 1.59 11.60
N PRO A 338 17.85 1.50 12.85
CA PRO A 338 18.75 1.06 13.90
C PRO A 338 19.31 -0.30 13.48
N PRO A 339 20.62 -0.54 13.70
CA PRO A 339 21.24 -1.80 13.30
C PRO A 339 20.47 -2.97 13.94
N PRO A 340 20.37 -4.12 13.27
CA PRO A 340 19.75 -5.30 13.83
C PRO A 340 20.48 -5.64 15.14
N ILE A 341 19.71 -5.84 16.20
CA ILE A 341 20.24 -6.35 17.46
C ILE A 341 20.74 -7.77 17.17
N LEU A 342 22.03 -7.88 16.93
CA LEU A 342 22.74 -9.16 16.78
C LEU A 342 22.69 -9.89 18.13
N ARG A 343 21.73 -10.79 18.29
CA ARG A 343 21.95 -11.93 19.22
C ARG A 343 22.85 -12.91 18.49
N SER A 344 23.98 -13.14 19.13
CA SER A 344 25.00 -14.10 18.75
C SER A 344 24.40 -15.48 18.49
N ASP A 345 24.41 -15.95 17.24
CA ASP A 345 24.71 -17.31 16.88
C ASP A 345 25.01 -17.39 15.39
N ARG A 346 26.29 -17.43 15.12
CA ARG A 346 27.05 -17.95 13.97
C ARG A 346 26.29 -18.04 12.61
N LEU A 347 26.59 -17.08 11.76
CA LEU A 347 27.17 -17.31 10.43
C LEU A 347 27.40 -15.94 9.76
N VAL A 348 28.64 -15.48 9.87
CA VAL A 348 29.18 -14.33 9.12
C VAL A 348 29.40 -14.81 7.69
N ALA A 349 28.58 -14.35 6.77
CA ALA A 349 28.94 -14.26 5.37
C ALA A 349 28.80 -12.80 4.96
N SER A 350 29.92 -12.19 4.79
CA SER A 350 30.28 -10.97 4.07
C SER A 350 29.13 -10.28 3.29
N CYS A 351 28.58 -9.18 3.83
CA CYS A 351 27.90 -8.12 3.08
C CYS A 351 28.77 -6.86 3.09
N ALA A 352 29.96 -6.96 2.52
CA ALA A 352 30.78 -5.83 2.14
C ALA A 352 30.85 -5.84 0.61
N ALA A 353 29.92 -5.20 -0.09
CA ALA A 353 30.06 -4.58 -1.39
C ALA A 353 28.71 -4.30 -2.03
N LEU A 354 28.08 -3.19 -1.69
CA LEU A 354 27.22 -2.40 -2.60
C LEU A 354 27.15 -0.98 -2.01
N PRO A 355 28.12 -0.11 -2.33
CA PRO A 355 28.00 1.29 -2.03
C PRO A 355 27.18 1.98 -3.13
N ASN A 356 26.20 2.78 -2.72
CA ASN A 356 25.77 3.96 -3.45
C ASN A 356 25.04 3.79 -4.80
N LEU A 357 23.84 3.18 -4.78
CA LEU A 357 22.88 3.38 -5.87
C LEU A 357 21.88 4.54 -5.61
N PHE A 358 21.80 5.03 -4.38
CA PHE A 358 20.85 6.11 -4.03
C PHE A 358 21.46 7.52 -4.01
N SER A 359 22.79 7.66 -4.11
CA SER A 359 23.43 8.99 -4.10
C SER A 359 23.37 9.74 -5.44
N THR A 360 22.97 9.10 -6.53
CA THR A 360 23.01 9.69 -7.88
C THR A 360 21.64 10.07 -8.44
N MET A 361 20.55 9.85 -7.70
CA MET A 361 19.18 10.16 -8.16
C MET A 361 18.55 11.41 -7.53
N ILE A 362 19.32 12.22 -6.77
CA ILE A 362 18.81 13.47 -6.13
C ILE A 362 19.60 14.70 -6.63
N VAL A 363 20.06 14.69 -7.85
CA VAL A 363 20.54 15.90 -8.52
C VAL A 363 19.92 15.94 -9.92
N PHE A 364 18.67 16.39 -9.97
CA PHE A 364 18.11 17.19 -11.06
C PHE A 364 16.83 17.83 -10.56
#